data_2ff0bfa9ddce8112328f9cf196a28f9a
#
_entry.id   2ff0bfa9ddce8112328f9cf196a28f9a
#
_cell.length_a   1.000
_cell.length_b   1.000
_cell.length_c   1.000
_cell.angle_alpha   90.00
_cell.angle_beta   90.00
_cell.angle_gamma   90.00
#
_symmetry.space_group_name_H-M   'P 1'
#
loop_
_entity.id
_entity.type
_entity.pdbx_description
1 polymer ?
#
loop_
_entity_poly.entity_id
_entity_poly.type
_entity_poly.pdbx_seq_one_letter_code
_entity_poly.pdbx_strand_id
1 'polypeptide(L)'
;PFWAAIAAPLTVIILLMLRPVAGIAIDPLLALPAGGVVGLIATRQWRNAAQSMAYGLEKMSVVAVLLVSTGAIAGIIKASTLTDLLISVLGQGEASRLLLAPLSGILMSAATASTTAGATIASASFAPSILASGMSAVWGAALVNVGSTVLDHLPHGSFFHASGGSMELSIKEMLRLIPYMTLVGLTLTLLMIGEYLVIG
;
A
#
# COMPACT_ATOMS: atom_id res chain seq x y z
N PRO A 1 27.74 6.30 12.94
CA PRO A 1 27.41 7.73 12.88
C PRO A 1 26.05 7.92 12.19
N PHE A 2 25.27 8.87 12.66
CA PHE A 2 23.90 9.16 12.18
C PHE A 2 23.83 9.30 10.65
N TRP A 3 24.75 10.02 10.05
CA TRP A 3 24.80 10.21 8.59
C TRP A 3 24.98 8.93 7.79
N ALA A 4 25.71 7.95 8.33
CA ALA A 4 25.88 6.66 7.71
C ALA A 4 24.58 5.83 7.72
N ALA A 5 23.76 5.97 8.76
CA ALA A 5 22.47 5.30 8.85
C ALA A 5 21.45 5.87 7.86
N ILE A 6 21.51 7.17 7.56
CA ILE A 6 20.61 7.83 6.61
C ILE A 6 21.05 7.63 5.15
N ALA A 7 22.30 7.32 4.89
CA ALA A 7 22.85 7.20 3.54
C ALA A 7 22.06 6.22 2.65
N ALA A 8 21.65 5.07 3.18
CA ALA A 8 20.89 4.07 2.44
C ALA A 8 19.49 4.60 2.01
N PRO A 9 18.61 5.02 2.92
CA PRO A 9 17.29 5.52 2.53
C PRO A 9 17.38 6.79 1.69
N LEU A 10 18.34 7.68 1.96
CA LEU A 10 18.54 8.89 1.16
C LEU A 10 18.91 8.56 -0.29
N THR A 11 19.79 7.59 -0.50
CA THR A 11 20.15 7.13 -1.85
C THR A 11 18.94 6.61 -2.60
N VAL A 12 18.10 5.80 -1.96
CA VAL A 12 16.87 5.26 -2.57
C VAL A 12 15.93 6.40 -2.96
N ILE A 13 15.70 7.35 -2.04
CA ILE A 13 14.84 8.52 -2.29
C ILE A 13 15.37 9.33 -3.47
N ILE A 14 16.67 9.63 -3.50
CA ILE A 14 17.28 10.39 -4.61
C ILE A 14 17.10 9.66 -5.95
N LEU A 15 17.36 8.35 -5.99
CA LEU A 15 17.23 7.57 -7.22
C LEU A 15 15.78 7.54 -7.73
N LEU A 16 14.80 7.38 -6.83
CA LEU A 16 13.38 7.37 -7.20
C LEU A 16 12.86 8.77 -7.59
N MET A 17 13.41 9.81 -6.98
CA MET A 17 13.07 11.21 -7.30
C MET A 17 13.64 11.68 -8.65
N LEU A 18 14.57 10.95 -9.26
CA LEU A 18 15.03 11.26 -10.62
C LEU A 18 13.91 11.17 -11.66
N ARG A 19 12.89 10.34 -11.42
CA ARG A 19 11.76 10.24 -12.34
C ARG A 19 10.94 11.54 -12.44
N PRO A 20 10.42 12.13 -11.36
CA PRO A 20 9.66 13.38 -11.43
C PRO A 20 10.53 14.61 -11.73
N VAL A 21 11.83 14.60 -11.37
CA VAL A 21 12.72 15.75 -11.53
C VAL A 21 13.43 15.77 -12.89
N ALA A 22 13.92 14.63 -13.35
CA ALA A 22 14.76 14.53 -14.54
C ALA A 22 14.18 13.62 -15.65
N GLY A 23 13.01 13.05 -15.44
CA GLY A 23 12.38 12.10 -16.38
C GLY A 23 13.08 10.73 -16.45
N ILE A 24 14.06 10.46 -15.58
CA ILE A 24 14.83 9.21 -15.56
C ILE A 24 14.12 8.22 -14.67
N ALA A 25 13.47 7.21 -15.27
CA ALA A 25 12.78 6.15 -14.52
C ALA A 25 13.78 5.09 -14.05
N ILE A 26 14.09 5.08 -12.77
CA ILE A 26 14.86 4.01 -12.14
C ILE A 26 13.88 3.06 -11.44
N ASP A 27 13.98 1.78 -11.78
CA ASP A 27 13.14 0.75 -11.17
C ASP A 27 13.49 0.59 -9.67
N PRO A 28 12.49 0.52 -8.76
CA PRO A 28 12.72 0.22 -7.34
C PRO A 28 13.56 -1.05 -7.10
N LEU A 29 13.47 -2.06 -7.99
CA LEU A 29 14.30 -3.26 -7.93
C LEU A 29 15.81 -2.97 -8.08
N LEU A 30 16.18 -1.84 -8.68
CA LEU A 30 17.57 -1.37 -8.76
C LEU A 30 17.88 -0.35 -7.65
N ALA A 31 16.95 0.56 -7.38
CA ALA A 31 17.15 1.61 -6.39
C ALA A 31 17.34 1.07 -4.96
N LEU A 32 16.55 0.07 -4.56
CA LEU A 32 16.63 -0.51 -3.22
C LEU A 32 17.96 -1.24 -2.95
N PRO A 33 18.44 -2.15 -3.82
CA PRO A 33 19.77 -2.76 -3.66
C PRO A 33 20.90 -1.73 -3.69
N ALA A 34 20.83 -0.72 -4.56
CA ALA A 34 21.82 0.36 -4.62
C ALA A 34 21.91 1.12 -3.29
N GLY A 35 20.76 1.46 -2.69
CA GLY A 35 20.71 2.04 -1.35
C GLY A 35 21.33 1.13 -0.28
N GLY A 36 21.06 -0.17 -0.35
CA GLY A 36 21.68 -1.17 0.53
C GLY A 36 23.20 -1.21 0.43
N VAL A 37 23.74 -1.20 -0.78
CA VAL A 37 25.19 -1.16 -1.02
C VAL A 37 25.82 0.12 -0.47
N VAL A 38 25.20 1.29 -0.73
CA VAL A 38 25.66 2.58 -0.19
C VAL A 38 25.63 2.56 1.35
N GLY A 39 24.59 1.99 1.96
CA GLY A 39 24.48 1.84 3.40
C GLY A 39 25.59 0.97 3.99
N LEU A 40 25.92 -0.17 3.37
CA LEU A 40 27.02 -1.03 3.78
C LEU A 40 28.39 -0.33 3.70
N ILE A 41 28.62 0.46 2.66
CA ILE A 41 29.85 1.24 2.49
C ILE A 41 29.93 2.35 3.53
N ALA A 42 28.85 3.13 3.68
CA ALA A 42 28.79 4.27 4.60
C ALA A 42 28.96 3.84 6.07
N THR A 43 28.41 2.68 6.45
CA THR A 43 28.57 2.11 7.78
C THR A 43 29.87 1.34 7.96
N ARG A 44 30.68 1.19 6.90
CA ARG A 44 31.94 0.38 6.87
C ARG A 44 31.70 -1.10 7.20
N GLN A 45 30.50 -1.61 6.98
CA GLN A 45 30.10 -3.00 7.24
C GLN A 45 30.14 -3.90 6.00
N TRP A 46 30.80 -3.49 4.94
CA TRP A 46 30.90 -4.25 3.69
C TRP A 46 31.48 -5.65 3.86
N ARG A 47 32.33 -5.88 4.89
CA ARG A 47 32.85 -7.21 5.23
C ARG A 47 31.77 -8.16 5.76
N ASN A 48 30.72 -7.62 6.34
CA ASN A 48 29.59 -8.36 6.89
C ASN A 48 28.38 -8.36 5.94
N ALA A 49 28.58 -8.02 4.66
CA ALA A 49 27.50 -7.89 3.68
C ALA A 49 26.65 -9.16 3.60
N ALA A 50 27.28 -10.35 3.54
CA ALA A 50 26.56 -11.62 3.48
C ALA A 50 25.68 -11.85 4.73
N GLN A 51 26.16 -11.52 5.91
CA GLN A 51 25.41 -11.64 7.15
C GLN A 51 24.27 -10.64 7.23
N SER A 52 24.48 -9.39 6.78
CA SER A 52 23.45 -8.35 6.70
C SER A 52 22.37 -8.72 5.68
N MET A 53 22.74 -9.30 4.54
CA MET A 53 21.79 -9.80 3.54
C MET A 53 20.99 -10.98 4.07
N ALA A 54 21.62 -11.95 4.74
CA ALA A 54 20.95 -13.09 5.35
C ALA A 54 19.92 -12.62 6.40
N TYR A 55 20.31 -11.69 7.27
CA TYR A 55 19.40 -11.08 8.23
C TYR A 55 18.22 -10.35 7.57
N GLY A 56 18.49 -9.56 6.53
CA GLY A 56 17.46 -8.88 5.76
C GLY A 56 16.48 -9.86 5.10
N LEU A 57 16.98 -10.93 4.46
CA LEU A 57 16.15 -11.98 3.85
C LEU A 57 15.32 -12.72 4.90
N GLU A 58 15.88 -13.05 6.07
CA GLU A 58 15.14 -13.66 7.17
C GLU A 58 13.97 -12.77 7.62
N LYS A 59 14.21 -11.47 7.83
CA LYS A 59 13.16 -10.52 8.22
C LYS A 59 12.12 -10.30 7.14
N MET A 60 12.52 -10.32 5.87
CA MET A 60 11.62 -10.12 4.74
C MET A 60 10.91 -11.39 4.28
N SER A 61 11.31 -12.57 4.73
CA SER A 61 10.70 -13.84 4.34
C SER A 61 9.20 -13.90 4.65
N VAL A 62 8.80 -13.41 5.82
CA VAL A 62 7.39 -13.33 6.22
C VAL A 62 6.60 -12.42 5.28
N VAL A 63 7.18 -11.27 4.92
CA VAL A 63 6.56 -10.32 3.98
C VAL A 63 6.44 -10.93 2.58
N ALA A 64 7.46 -11.66 2.12
CA ALA A 64 7.42 -12.34 0.83
C ALA A 64 6.33 -13.42 0.78
N VAL A 65 6.18 -14.23 1.84
CA VAL A 65 5.10 -15.22 1.96
C VAL A 65 3.73 -14.55 1.97
N LEU A 66 3.59 -13.44 2.70
CA LEU A 66 2.35 -12.65 2.70
C LEU A 66 2.02 -12.11 1.30
N LEU A 67 2.99 -11.59 0.56
CA LEU A 67 2.77 -11.10 -0.80
C LEU A 67 2.34 -12.22 -1.76
N VAL A 68 2.94 -13.39 -1.67
CA VAL A 68 2.52 -14.55 -2.46
C VAL A 68 1.09 -14.97 -2.09
N SER A 69 0.78 -15.01 -0.79
CA SER A 69 -0.56 -15.39 -0.29
C SER A 69 -1.63 -14.37 -0.72
N THR A 70 -1.31 -13.07 -0.68
CA THR A 70 -2.23 -12.02 -1.16
C THR A 70 -2.45 -12.10 -2.67
N GLY A 71 -1.43 -12.51 -3.44
CA GLY A 71 -1.58 -12.80 -4.86
C GLY A 71 -2.57 -13.94 -5.15
N ALA A 72 -2.55 -14.99 -4.33
CA ALA A 72 -3.53 -16.09 -4.43
C ALA A 72 -4.95 -15.61 -4.11
N ILE A 73 -5.12 -14.81 -3.04
CA ILE A 73 -6.42 -14.19 -2.69
C ILE A 73 -6.90 -13.28 -3.82
N ALA A 74 -6.03 -12.46 -4.41
CA ALA A 74 -6.36 -11.62 -5.54
C ALA A 74 -6.88 -12.43 -6.74
N GLY A 75 -6.24 -13.58 -7.01
CA GLY A 75 -6.68 -14.52 -8.06
C GLY A 75 -8.09 -15.06 -7.80
N ILE A 76 -8.39 -15.45 -6.56
CA ILE A 76 -9.71 -15.93 -6.15
C ILE A 76 -10.77 -14.82 -6.29
N ILE A 77 -10.48 -13.61 -5.82
CA ILE A 77 -11.40 -12.47 -5.91
C ILE A 77 -11.67 -12.13 -7.38
N LYS A 78 -10.63 -12.10 -8.21
CA LYS A 78 -10.77 -11.83 -9.64
C LYS A 78 -11.62 -12.89 -10.37
N ALA A 79 -11.56 -14.16 -9.92
CA ALA A 79 -12.37 -15.25 -10.46
C ALA A 79 -13.77 -15.33 -9.84
N SER A 80 -14.05 -14.54 -8.79
CA SER A 80 -15.34 -14.53 -8.10
C SER A 80 -16.31 -13.51 -8.74
N THR A 81 -17.58 -13.56 -8.34
CA THR A 81 -18.62 -12.60 -8.70
C THR A 81 -18.59 -11.33 -7.84
N LEU A 82 -17.55 -11.13 -7.00
CA LEU A 82 -17.49 -10.01 -6.06
C LEU A 82 -17.50 -8.65 -6.78
N THR A 83 -16.80 -8.57 -7.91
CA THR A 83 -16.78 -7.36 -8.75
C THR A 83 -18.18 -7.03 -9.27
N ASP A 84 -18.89 -8.03 -9.80
CA ASP A 84 -20.24 -7.88 -10.33
C ASP A 84 -21.25 -7.51 -9.22
N LEU A 85 -21.11 -8.14 -8.05
CA LEU A 85 -21.92 -7.81 -6.87
C LEU A 85 -21.70 -6.35 -6.44
N LEU A 86 -20.46 -5.90 -6.37
CA LEU A 86 -20.14 -4.52 -5.99
C LEU A 86 -20.76 -3.53 -6.99
N ILE A 87 -20.61 -3.78 -8.27
CA ILE A 87 -21.20 -2.97 -9.35
C ILE A 87 -22.73 -3.00 -9.26
N SER A 88 -23.34 -4.14 -9.00
CA SER A 88 -24.81 -4.26 -8.88
C SER A 88 -25.37 -3.51 -7.67
N VAL A 89 -24.64 -3.52 -6.54
CA VAL A 89 -25.04 -2.80 -5.31
C VAL A 89 -24.89 -1.29 -5.48
N LEU A 90 -23.82 -0.85 -6.14
CA LEU A 90 -23.59 0.58 -6.38
C LEU A 90 -24.54 1.15 -7.44
N GLY A 91 -25.10 0.31 -8.32
CA GLY A 91 -25.95 0.72 -9.43
C GLY A 91 -25.15 1.31 -10.60
N GLN A 92 -25.85 1.89 -11.60
CA GLN A 92 -25.26 2.44 -12.82
C GLN A 92 -25.23 3.97 -12.87
N GLY A 93 -25.37 4.65 -11.73
CA GLY A 93 -25.39 6.11 -11.64
C GLY A 93 -24.00 6.76 -11.53
N GLU A 94 -23.95 8.09 -11.57
CA GLU A 94 -22.70 8.85 -11.36
C GLU A 94 -22.04 8.54 -10.00
N ALA A 95 -22.84 8.34 -8.96
CA ALA A 95 -22.34 7.94 -7.65
C ALA A 95 -21.57 6.60 -7.70
N SER A 96 -22.03 5.64 -8.51
CA SER A 96 -21.35 4.38 -8.73
C SER A 96 -19.96 4.58 -9.35
N ARG A 97 -19.86 5.44 -10.35
CA ARG A 97 -18.60 5.76 -11.02
C ARG A 97 -17.58 6.36 -10.06
N LEU A 98 -18.05 7.24 -9.18
CA LEU A 98 -17.20 7.92 -8.22
C LEU A 98 -16.74 7.00 -7.07
N LEU A 99 -17.65 6.16 -6.57
CA LEU A 99 -17.42 5.37 -5.34
C LEU A 99 -16.78 4.02 -5.60
N LEU A 100 -16.81 3.48 -6.84
CA LEU A 100 -16.26 2.15 -7.13
C LEU A 100 -14.77 2.05 -6.77
N ALA A 101 -13.96 3.05 -7.11
CA ALA A 101 -12.55 3.06 -6.83
C ALA A 101 -12.24 3.07 -5.31
N PRO A 102 -12.70 4.05 -4.51
CA PRO A 102 -12.41 4.07 -3.10
C PRO A 102 -13.05 2.89 -2.34
N LEU A 103 -14.27 2.47 -2.66
CA LEU A 103 -14.91 1.34 -2.00
C LEU A 103 -14.20 0.00 -2.28
N SER A 104 -13.71 -0.20 -3.51
CA SER A 104 -12.90 -1.38 -3.80
C SER A 104 -11.62 -1.41 -2.96
N GLY A 105 -10.97 -0.27 -2.77
CA GLY A 105 -9.82 -0.11 -1.88
C GLY A 105 -10.17 -0.45 -0.42
N ILE A 106 -11.25 0.13 0.11
CA ILE A 106 -11.74 -0.12 1.47
C ILE A 106 -12.01 -1.60 1.72
N LEU A 107 -12.76 -2.24 0.81
CA LEU A 107 -13.14 -3.65 0.96
C LEU A 107 -11.93 -4.59 0.90
N MET A 108 -11.01 -4.35 -0.04
CA MET A 108 -9.83 -5.20 -0.19
C MET A 108 -8.83 -4.97 0.95
N SER A 109 -8.68 -3.76 1.44
CA SER A 109 -7.86 -3.49 2.63
C SER A 109 -8.48 -4.09 3.89
N ALA A 110 -9.81 -4.04 4.03
CA ALA A 110 -10.50 -4.73 5.12
C ALA A 110 -10.26 -6.25 5.10
N ALA A 111 -10.29 -6.87 3.93
CA ALA A 111 -10.05 -8.30 3.77
C ALA A 111 -8.61 -8.72 4.08
N THR A 112 -7.64 -7.85 3.81
CA THR A 112 -6.20 -8.16 3.93
C THR A 112 -5.54 -7.49 5.13
N ALA A 113 -6.20 -6.55 5.79
CA ALA A 113 -5.67 -5.64 6.79
C ALA A 113 -4.31 -5.03 6.37
N SER A 114 -4.24 -4.57 5.12
CA SER A 114 -3.03 -4.03 4.50
C SER A 114 -3.39 -3.05 3.38
N THR A 115 -2.85 -1.84 3.44
CA THR A 115 -2.98 -0.85 2.36
C THR A 115 -2.43 -1.38 1.04
N THR A 116 -1.19 -1.88 1.06
CA THR A 116 -0.49 -2.33 -0.15
C THR A 116 -1.19 -3.52 -0.80
N ALA A 117 -1.53 -4.54 0.00
CA ALA A 117 -2.24 -5.71 -0.52
C ALA A 117 -3.64 -5.33 -0.99
N GLY A 118 -4.39 -4.55 -0.21
CA GLY A 118 -5.72 -4.06 -0.56
C GLY A 118 -5.73 -3.28 -1.86
N ALA A 119 -4.84 -2.28 -2.00
CA ALA A 119 -4.73 -1.47 -3.22
C ALA A 119 -4.32 -2.32 -4.44
N THR A 120 -3.40 -3.27 -4.26
CA THR A 120 -2.96 -4.15 -5.35
C THR A 120 -4.10 -5.05 -5.83
N ILE A 121 -4.83 -5.68 -4.90
CA ILE A 121 -5.97 -6.56 -5.22
C ILE A 121 -7.11 -5.75 -5.84
N ALA A 122 -7.44 -4.59 -5.25
CA ALA A 122 -8.48 -3.71 -5.77
C ALA A 122 -8.15 -3.27 -7.21
N SER A 123 -6.92 -2.82 -7.45
CA SER A 123 -6.48 -2.42 -8.78
C SER A 123 -6.53 -3.59 -9.78
N ALA A 124 -6.04 -4.77 -9.40
CA ALA A 124 -6.04 -5.94 -10.28
C ALA A 124 -7.47 -6.41 -10.65
N SER A 125 -8.41 -6.28 -9.72
CA SER A 125 -9.78 -6.77 -9.89
C SER A 125 -10.75 -5.74 -10.51
N PHE A 126 -10.62 -4.48 -10.14
CA PHE A 126 -11.60 -3.44 -10.47
C PHE A 126 -11.11 -2.39 -11.48
N ALA A 127 -9.79 -2.36 -11.82
CA ALA A 127 -9.29 -1.37 -12.78
C ALA A 127 -10.05 -1.34 -14.12
N PRO A 128 -10.40 -2.48 -14.75
CA PRO A 128 -11.17 -2.44 -16.00
C PRO A 128 -12.49 -1.71 -15.83
N SER A 129 -13.23 -1.95 -14.74
CA SER A 129 -14.53 -1.32 -14.46
C SER A 129 -14.38 0.15 -14.08
N ILE A 130 -13.34 0.51 -13.33
CA ILE A 130 -13.02 1.91 -12.97
C ILE A 130 -12.69 2.71 -14.24
N LEU A 131 -11.87 2.18 -15.12
CA LEU A 131 -11.53 2.84 -16.39
C LEU A 131 -12.73 2.93 -17.34
N ALA A 132 -13.54 1.87 -17.42
CA ALA A 132 -14.76 1.85 -18.22
C ALA A 132 -15.80 2.89 -17.74
N SER A 133 -15.76 3.29 -16.48
CA SER A 133 -16.61 4.37 -15.95
C SER A 133 -16.21 5.77 -16.41
N GLY A 134 -15.07 5.91 -17.13
CA GLY A 134 -14.53 7.17 -17.61
C GLY A 134 -13.53 7.84 -16.67
N MET A 135 -13.21 7.22 -15.52
CA MET A 135 -12.18 7.73 -14.60
C MET A 135 -10.80 7.49 -15.19
N SER A 136 -9.90 8.48 -15.11
CA SER A 136 -8.53 8.31 -15.55
C SER A 136 -7.76 7.31 -14.66
N ALA A 137 -6.75 6.64 -15.21
CA ALA A 137 -5.94 5.67 -14.47
C ALA A 137 -5.26 6.28 -13.24
N VAL A 138 -4.85 7.53 -13.30
CA VAL A 138 -4.20 8.24 -12.19
C VAL A 138 -5.20 8.46 -11.06
N TRP A 139 -6.37 8.99 -11.33
CA TRP A 139 -7.41 9.21 -10.33
C TRP A 139 -7.95 7.90 -9.77
N GLY A 140 -8.15 6.88 -10.62
CA GLY A 140 -8.55 5.55 -10.17
C GLY A 140 -7.55 4.95 -9.20
N ALA A 141 -6.26 5.00 -9.53
CA ALA A 141 -5.20 4.50 -8.65
C ALA A 141 -5.11 5.30 -7.34
N ALA A 142 -5.22 6.62 -7.39
CA ALA A 142 -5.20 7.48 -6.21
C ALA A 142 -6.37 7.17 -5.26
N LEU A 143 -7.59 7.09 -5.78
CA LEU A 143 -8.80 6.81 -5.00
C LEU A 143 -8.81 5.38 -4.43
N VAL A 144 -8.35 4.37 -5.18
CA VAL A 144 -8.15 3.01 -4.66
C VAL A 144 -7.13 3.01 -3.52
N ASN A 145 -6.00 3.68 -3.70
CA ASN A 145 -4.94 3.70 -2.70
C ASN A 145 -5.38 4.38 -1.40
N VAL A 146 -6.03 5.54 -1.50
CA VAL A 146 -6.55 6.27 -0.33
C VAL A 146 -7.68 5.46 0.34
N GLY A 147 -8.60 4.88 -0.41
CA GLY A 147 -9.61 3.97 0.13
C GLY A 147 -9.00 2.81 0.90
N SER A 148 -7.87 2.29 0.43
CA SER A 148 -7.17 1.18 1.10
C SER A 148 -6.56 1.55 2.45
N THR A 149 -6.46 2.83 2.82
CA THR A 149 -5.99 3.26 4.15
C THR A 149 -7.10 3.25 5.21
N VAL A 150 -8.36 3.04 4.82
CA VAL A 150 -9.51 3.14 5.73
C VAL A 150 -9.60 1.98 6.72
N LEU A 151 -9.28 0.75 6.27
CA LEU A 151 -9.40 -0.48 7.08
C LEU A 151 -8.13 -1.37 7.03
N ASP A 152 -6.98 -0.80 6.74
CA ASP A 152 -5.69 -1.49 6.68
C ASP A 152 -5.11 -1.87 8.06
N HIS A 153 -5.64 -1.30 9.11
CA HIS A 153 -5.21 -1.41 10.51
C HIS A 153 -6.04 -2.40 11.34
N LEU A 154 -6.78 -3.30 10.69
CA LEU A 154 -7.60 -4.31 11.37
C LEU A 154 -6.73 -5.37 12.09
N PRO A 155 -7.27 -6.03 13.15
CA PRO A 155 -6.47 -6.88 14.06
C PRO A 155 -5.80 -8.10 13.41
N HIS A 156 -6.25 -8.55 12.25
CA HIS A 156 -5.64 -9.67 11.53
C HIS A 156 -4.45 -9.27 10.66
N GLY A 157 -4.11 -7.96 10.60
CA GLY A 157 -3.00 -7.46 9.82
C GLY A 157 -1.70 -7.29 10.62
N SER A 158 -0.58 -7.33 9.90
CA SER A 158 0.75 -7.15 10.49
C SER A 158 0.96 -5.76 11.08
N PHE A 159 0.35 -4.73 10.49
CA PHE A 159 0.44 -3.35 10.98
C PHE A 159 -0.10 -3.21 12.41
N PHE A 160 -1.25 -3.81 12.71
CA PHE A 160 -1.85 -3.79 14.04
C PHE A 160 -0.91 -4.33 15.13
N HIS A 161 -0.28 -5.48 14.86
CA HIS A 161 0.63 -6.12 15.81
C HIS A 161 1.99 -5.43 15.88
N ALA A 162 2.52 -4.98 14.75
CA ALA A 162 3.81 -4.29 14.72
C ALA A 162 3.75 -2.93 15.40
N SER A 163 2.71 -2.13 15.15
CA SER A 163 2.52 -0.83 15.80
C SER A 163 2.22 -0.97 17.28
N GLY A 164 1.34 -1.90 17.67
CA GLY A 164 1.06 -2.20 19.06
C GLY A 164 2.31 -2.62 19.82
N GLY A 165 3.10 -3.53 19.26
CA GLY A 165 4.35 -3.99 19.86
C GLY A 165 5.41 -2.89 19.98
N SER A 166 5.53 -2.01 19.00
CA SER A 166 6.49 -0.90 19.04
C SER A 166 6.15 0.19 20.07
N MET A 167 4.87 0.33 20.38
CA MET A 167 4.34 1.29 21.37
C MET A 167 4.05 0.64 22.73
N GLU A 168 4.36 -0.65 22.90
CA GLU A 168 4.07 -1.43 24.12
C GLU A 168 2.58 -1.41 24.53
N LEU A 169 1.68 -1.30 23.54
CA LEU A 169 0.25 -1.29 23.76
C LEU A 169 -0.33 -2.71 23.80
N SER A 170 -1.26 -2.92 24.71
CA SER A 170 -2.05 -4.16 24.73
C SER A 170 -3.01 -4.23 23.55
N ILE A 171 -3.45 -5.45 23.19
CA ILE A 171 -4.44 -5.66 22.13
C ILE A 171 -5.72 -4.85 22.39
N LYS A 172 -6.15 -4.75 23.66
CA LYS A 172 -7.34 -3.99 24.03
C LYS A 172 -7.19 -2.49 23.78
N GLU A 173 -6.02 -1.93 24.00
CA GLU A 173 -5.71 -0.53 23.71
C GLU A 173 -5.65 -0.28 22.21
N MET A 174 -5.01 -1.19 21.46
CA MET A 174 -4.98 -1.11 20.01
C MET A 174 -6.39 -1.19 19.39
N LEU A 175 -7.27 -2.05 19.89
CA LEU A 175 -8.66 -2.13 19.41
C LEU A 175 -9.42 -0.81 19.62
N ARG A 176 -9.11 -0.05 20.68
CA ARG A 176 -9.71 1.27 20.91
C ARG A 176 -9.25 2.34 19.92
N LEU A 177 -8.10 2.14 19.28
CA LEU A 177 -7.58 3.07 18.28
C LEU A 177 -8.21 2.86 16.89
N ILE A 178 -8.77 1.68 16.61
CA ILE A 178 -9.36 1.35 15.30
C ILE A 178 -10.35 2.44 14.83
N PRO A 179 -11.36 2.88 15.57
CA PRO A 179 -12.31 3.87 15.08
C PRO A 179 -11.64 5.22 14.74
N TYR A 180 -10.62 5.62 15.47
CA TYR A 180 -9.87 6.86 15.18
C TYR A 180 -9.06 6.75 13.90
N MET A 181 -8.38 5.62 13.70
CA MET A 181 -7.60 5.35 12.49
C MET A 181 -8.52 5.25 11.27
N THR A 182 -9.66 4.56 11.40
CA THR A 182 -10.70 4.49 10.37
C THR A 182 -11.23 5.89 10.02
N LEU A 183 -11.48 6.75 11.02
CA LEU A 183 -11.93 8.12 10.79
C LEU A 183 -10.89 8.93 10.00
N VAL A 184 -9.61 8.78 10.29
CA VAL A 184 -8.53 9.42 9.53
C VAL A 184 -8.52 8.95 8.07
N GLY A 185 -8.59 7.63 7.84
CA GLY A 185 -8.64 7.06 6.49
C GLY A 185 -9.88 7.52 5.70
N LEU A 186 -11.05 7.54 6.36
CA LEU A 186 -12.28 8.07 5.74
C LEU A 186 -12.16 9.55 5.40
N THR A 187 -11.59 10.36 6.29
CA THR A 187 -11.39 11.80 6.04
C THR A 187 -10.48 12.02 4.82
N LEU A 188 -9.36 11.29 4.75
CA LEU A 188 -8.47 11.35 3.58
C LEU A 188 -9.17 10.92 2.30
N THR A 189 -9.99 9.86 2.36
CA THR A 189 -10.75 9.38 1.21
C THR A 189 -11.77 10.41 0.74
N LEU A 190 -12.51 11.04 1.66
CA LEU A 190 -13.48 12.09 1.34
C LEU A 190 -12.80 13.35 0.77
N LEU A 191 -11.65 13.74 1.29
CA LEU A 191 -10.87 14.86 0.74
C LEU A 191 -10.41 14.56 -0.69
N MET A 192 -9.90 13.36 -0.96
CA MET A 192 -9.49 12.97 -2.31
C MET A 192 -10.67 12.89 -3.29
N ILE A 193 -11.84 12.42 -2.83
CA ILE A 193 -13.07 12.46 -3.63
C ILE A 193 -13.46 13.91 -3.95
N GLY A 194 -13.38 14.81 -2.94
CA GLY A 194 -13.64 16.23 -3.12
C GLY A 194 -12.67 16.87 -4.12
N GLU A 195 -11.39 16.54 -4.05
CA GLU A 195 -10.38 17.01 -4.99
C GLU A 195 -10.68 16.51 -6.42
N TYR A 196 -11.02 15.23 -6.56
CA TYR A 196 -11.43 14.68 -7.86
C TYR A 196 -12.64 15.40 -8.45
N LEU A 197 -13.63 15.76 -7.65
CA LEU A 197 -14.82 16.49 -8.14
C LEU A 197 -14.54 17.92 -8.59
N VAL A 198 -13.43 18.52 -8.13
CA VAL A 198 -13.04 19.90 -8.46
C VAL A 198 -12.11 19.96 -9.67
N ILE A 199 -11.17 19.03 -9.79
CA ILE A 199 -10.07 19.10 -10.76
C ILE A 199 -9.88 17.80 -11.59
N GLY A 200 -10.71 16.75 -11.36
CA GLY A 200 -10.63 15.44 -12.02
C GLY A 200 -11.36 15.30 -13.33
#